data_160f322deacaa608b5b304ff31b79ee9
#
_entry.id   160f322deacaa608b5b304ff31b79ee9
#
_cell.length_a   1.000
_cell.length_b   1.000
_cell.length_c   1.000
_cell.angle_alpha   90.00
_cell.angle_beta   90.00
_cell.angle_gamma   90.00
#
_symmetry.space_group_name_H-M   'P 1'
#
loop_
_entity.id
_entity.type
_entity.pdbx_description
1 polymer ?
#
loop_
_entity_poly.entity_id
_entity_poly.type
_entity_poly.pdbx_seq_one_letter_code
_entity_poly.pdbx_strand_id
1 'polypeptide(L)'
;MKDEFFVLFLFMRDEFITGLSANQAAFGLALSDETIDRLADYYELVQEHNPLLHLVGPCSPTEFATRHILESLTLLQFLPTGARFADVGTGAGLPSIPCLIARSDLHAVLIESKEKKAGFLRTALADCQLVDQAEIVDRQFSEVKRPNVSLVTCRALDKFTDNLPRLLKWSGACTLLFFGGPMLRDEIKKHGYRVEARLMPLSEQRYLFRSRKKADEKRSQT
;
A
#
# COMPACT_ATOMS: atom_id res chain seq x y z
N MET A 1 -0.09 -19.51 -30.02
CA MET A 1 0.37 -19.42 -28.62
C MET A 1 0.94 -18.05 -28.23
N LYS A 2 2.00 -17.49 -28.90
CA LYS A 2 2.50 -16.15 -28.53
C LYS A 2 1.50 -15.03 -28.80
N ASP A 3 0.79 -15.10 -29.94
CA ASP A 3 -0.20 -14.08 -30.31
C ASP A 3 -1.45 -14.13 -29.42
N GLU A 4 -1.92 -15.29 -29.00
CA GLU A 4 -3.06 -15.46 -28.09
C GLU A 4 -2.71 -14.94 -26.68
N PHE A 5 -1.49 -15.16 -26.22
CA PHE A 5 -1.01 -14.66 -24.94
C PHE A 5 -0.90 -13.12 -24.95
N PHE A 6 -0.42 -12.55 -26.04
CA PHE A 6 -0.31 -11.11 -26.22
C PHE A 6 -1.70 -10.42 -26.26
N VAL A 7 -2.64 -11.01 -27.00
CA VAL A 7 -4.04 -10.51 -27.07
C VAL A 7 -4.71 -10.58 -25.69
N LEU A 8 -4.52 -11.67 -24.94
CA LEU A 8 -5.06 -11.79 -23.59
C LEU A 8 -4.49 -10.72 -22.65
N PHE A 9 -3.21 -10.43 -22.76
CA PHE A 9 -2.52 -9.45 -21.91
C PHE A 9 -3.03 -8.02 -22.19
N LEU A 10 -3.22 -7.66 -23.48
CA LEU A 10 -3.84 -6.39 -23.87
C LEU A 10 -5.28 -6.27 -23.34
N PHE A 11 -6.07 -7.34 -23.43
CA PHE A 11 -7.43 -7.34 -22.91
C PHE A 11 -7.47 -7.12 -21.39
N MET A 12 -6.57 -7.74 -20.65
CA MET A 12 -6.47 -7.58 -19.21
C MET A 12 -6.05 -6.15 -18.82
N ARG A 13 -5.15 -5.50 -19.58
CA ARG A 13 -4.78 -4.11 -19.40
C ARG A 13 -5.97 -3.17 -19.61
N ASP A 14 -6.72 -3.36 -20.70
CA ASP A 14 -7.89 -2.53 -21.03
C ASP A 14 -9.00 -2.68 -19.97
N GLU A 15 -9.23 -3.90 -19.49
CA GLU A 15 -10.18 -4.15 -18.39
C GLU A 15 -9.74 -3.47 -17.09
N PHE A 16 -8.45 -3.50 -16.77
CA PHE A 16 -7.88 -2.81 -15.61
C PHE A 16 -8.07 -1.29 -15.72
N ILE A 17 -7.71 -0.67 -16.85
CA ILE A 17 -7.85 0.77 -17.10
C ILE A 17 -9.33 1.19 -17.02
N THR A 18 -10.21 0.40 -17.62
CA THR A 18 -11.66 0.63 -17.57
C THR A 18 -12.16 0.57 -16.12
N GLY A 19 -11.76 -0.46 -15.37
CA GLY A 19 -12.14 -0.62 -13.96
C GLY A 19 -11.62 0.52 -13.08
N LEU A 20 -10.40 1.00 -13.32
CA LEU A 20 -9.81 2.13 -12.60
C LEU A 20 -10.57 3.42 -12.89
N SER A 21 -10.75 3.75 -14.18
CA SER A 21 -11.40 4.98 -14.65
C SER A 21 -12.85 5.08 -14.21
N ALA A 22 -13.60 3.99 -14.30
CA ALA A 22 -15.02 3.95 -13.92
C ALA A 22 -15.24 4.13 -12.40
N ASN A 23 -14.26 3.73 -11.57
CA ASN A 23 -14.45 3.70 -10.12
C ASN A 23 -13.68 4.78 -9.36
N GLN A 24 -12.70 5.47 -9.95
CA GLN A 24 -11.85 6.43 -9.24
C GLN A 24 -12.65 7.53 -8.52
N ALA A 25 -13.75 8.01 -9.10
CA ALA A 25 -14.59 9.05 -8.51
C ALA A 25 -15.21 8.61 -7.17
N ALA A 26 -15.58 7.33 -7.02
CA ALA A 26 -16.08 6.80 -5.76
C ALA A 26 -15.06 6.88 -4.63
N PHE A 27 -13.75 6.87 -4.97
CA PHE A 27 -12.64 7.03 -4.02
C PHE A 27 -12.23 8.49 -3.82
N GLY A 28 -12.94 9.44 -4.46
CA GLY A 28 -12.61 10.87 -4.41
C GLY A 28 -11.34 11.21 -5.17
N LEU A 29 -11.03 10.44 -6.22
CA LEU A 29 -9.84 10.59 -7.06
C LEU A 29 -10.22 11.11 -8.45
N ALA A 30 -9.30 11.87 -9.06
CA ALA A 30 -9.33 12.29 -10.45
C ALA A 30 -7.90 12.12 -11.00
N LEU A 31 -7.61 10.92 -11.49
CA LEU A 31 -6.29 10.57 -12.01
C LEU A 31 -6.17 11.04 -13.45
N SER A 32 -5.00 11.54 -13.84
CA SER A 32 -4.68 11.81 -15.23
C SER A 32 -4.49 10.54 -16.03
N ASP A 33 -4.67 10.60 -17.34
CA ASP A 33 -4.44 9.48 -18.24
C ASP A 33 -3.01 8.93 -18.09
N GLU A 34 -2.00 9.82 -17.97
CA GLU A 34 -0.61 9.43 -17.70
C GLU A 34 -0.48 8.62 -16.40
N THR A 35 -1.15 9.03 -15.32
CA THR A 35 -1.11 8.29 -14.06
C THR A 35 -1.79 6.93 -14.20
N ILE A 36 -2.90 6.87 -14.93
CA ILE A 36 -3.62 5.62 -15.20
C ILE A 36 -2.75 4.65 -16.00
N ASP A 37 -2.06 5.13 -17.03
CA ASP A 37 -1.15 4.31 -17.84
C ASP A 37 0.01 3.76 -17.00
N ARG A 38 0.65 4.59 -16.18
CA ARG A 38 1.73 4.13 -15.27
C ARG A 38 1.24 3.14 -14.22
N LEU A 39 0.01 3.27 -13.75
CA LEU A 39 -0.61 2.27 -12.86
C LEU A 39 -0.94 0.97 -13.60
N ALA A 40 -1.26 1.03 -14.89
CA ALA A 40 -1.45 -0.14 -15.73
C ALA A 40 -0.13 -0.86 -16.00
N ASP A 41 0.97 -0.14 -16.24
CA ASP A 41 2.31 -0.75 -16.36
C ASP A 41 2.72 -1.48 -15.07
N TYR A 42 2.46 -0.87 -13.91
CA TYR A 42 2.68 -1.53 -12.63
C TYR A 42 1.76 -2.76 -12.43
N TYR A 43 0.51 -2.70 -12.85
CA TYR A 43 -0.40 -3.84 -12.82
C TYR A 43 0.14 -5.02 -13.65
N GLU A 44 0.57 -4.76 -14.88
CA GLU A 44 1.15 -5.76 -15.77
C GLU A 44 2.38 -6.42 -15.15
N LEU A 45 3.28 -5.61 -14.58
CA LEU A 45 4.47 -6.11 -13.89
C LEU A 45 4.12 -7.03 -12.70
N VAL A 46 3.09 -6.66 -11.91
CA VAL A 46 2.61 -7.53 -10.83
C VAL A 46 2.06 -8.83 -11.39
N GLN A 47 1.26 -8.81 -12.46
CA GLN A 47 0.70 -10.02 -13.05
C GLN A 47 1.77 -10.95 -13.64
N GLU A 48 2.80 -10.41 -14.26
CA GLU A 48 3.93 -11.18 -14.77
C GLU A 48 4.64 -11.98 -13.67
N HIS A 49 4.86 -11.35 -12.51
CA HIS A 49 5.62 -11.96 -11.41
C HIS A 49 4.75 -12.76 -10.42
N ASN A 50 3.44 -12.54 -10.43
CA ASN A 50 2.52 -13.13 -9.44
C ASN A 50 2.48 -14.67 -9.43
N PRO A 51 2.58 -15.39 -10.57
CA PRO A 51 2.57 -16.85 -10.57
C PRO A 51 3.72 -17.48 -9.75
N LEU A 52 4.86 -16.79 -9.68
CA LEU A 52 6.05 -17.28 -8.98
C LEU A 52 6.17 -16.73 -7.54
N LEU A 53 5.72 -15.50 -7.32
CA LEU A 53 5.99 -14.78 -6.06
C LEU A 53 4.79 -14.70 -5.13
N HIS A 54 3.59 -15.02 -5.61
CA HIS A 54 2.35 -14.89 -4.87
C HIS A 54 2.24 -13.51 -4.20
N LEU A 55 2.35 -12.47 -5.04
CA LEU A 55 2.33 -11.07 -4.63
C LEU A 55 0.95 -10.64 -4.14
N VAL A 56 -0.08 -11.08 -4.87
CA VAL A 56 -1.50 -10.86 -4.56
C VAL A 56 -2.29 -12.14 -4.77
N GLY A 57 -3.45 -12.25 -4.12
CA GLY A 57 -4.40 -13.32 -4.37
C GLY A 57 -5.05 -13.23 -5.75
N PRO A 58 -5.64 -14.32 -6.27
CA PRO A 58 -6.37 -14.30 -7.54
C PRO A 58 -7.50 -13.27 -7.52
N CYS A 59 -7.55 -12.44 -8.56
CA CYS A 59 -8.61 -11.44 -8.75
C CYS A 59 -8.70 -11.04 -10.22
N SER A 60 -9.84 -10.52 -10.65
CA SER A 60 -9.99 -9.94 -12.00
C SER A 60 -9.20 -8.63 -12.13
N PRO A 61 -8.91 -8.16 -13.36
CA PRO A 61 -8.29 -6.85 -13.60
C PRO A 61 -9.07 -5.70 -12.94
N THR A 62 -10.38 -5.68 -13.09
CA THR A 62 -11.27 -4.69 -12.44
C THR A 62 -11.20 -4.76 -10.92
N GLU A 63 -11.12 -5.96 -10.36
CA GLU A 63 -10.97 -6.16 -8.92
C GLU A 63 -9.59 -5.71 -8.43
N PHE A 64 -8.53 -5.94 -9.21
CA PHE A 64 -7.21 -5.41 -8.92
C PHE A 64 -7.21 -3.87 -8.92
N ALA A 65 -7.82 -3.24 -9.94
CA ALA A 65 -7.95 -1.80 -10.02
C ALA A 65 -8.62 -1.20 -8.79
N THR A 66 -9.74 -1.78 -8.35
CA THR A 66 -10.52 -1.27 -7.22
C THR A 66 -9.89 -1.60 -5.87
N ARG A 67 -9.60 -2.89 -5.60
CA ARG A 67 -9.13 -3.36 -4.29
C ARG A 67 -7.66 -3.12 -4.03
N HIS A 68 -6.80 -3.19 -5.05
CA HIS A 68 -5.37 -3.05 -4.84
C HIS A 68 -4.89 -1.63 -5.15
N ILE A 69 -5.39 -1.00 -6.20
CA ILE A 69 -4.95 0.34 -6.59
C ILE A 69 -5.76 1.45 -5.92
N LEU A 70 -7.08 1.54 -6.19
CA LEU A 70 -7.88 2.66 -5.65
C LEU A 70 -7.93 2.66 -4.12
N GLU A 71 -8.03 1.49 -3.47
CA GLU A 71 -7.92 1.42 -2.01
C GLU A 71 -6.54 1.89 -1.52
N SER A 72 -5.44 1.54 -2.21
CA SER A 72 -4.10 2.04 -1.85
C SER A 72 -4.01 3.55 -1.95
N LEU A 73 -4.58 4.14 -3.00
CA LEU A 73 -4.58 5.59 -3.21
C LEU A 73 -5.40 6.37 -2.17
N THR A 74 -6.28 5.72 -1.40
CA THR A 74 -6.94 6.38 -0.25
C THR A 74 -5.94 6.86 0.81
N LEU A 75 -4.74 6.27 0.84
CA LEU A 75 -3.65 6.68 1.72
C LEU A 75 -3.24 8.15 1.48
N LEU A 76 -3.31 8.63 0.24
CA LEU A 76 -2.89 9.97 -0.17
C LEU A 76 -3.55 11.09 0.65
N GLN A 77 -4.77 10.88 1.13
CA GLN A 77 -5.51 11.86 1.93
C GLN A 77 -4.89 12.09 3.33
N PHE A 78 -4.01 11.19 3.76
CA PHE A 78 -3.33 11.25 5.04
C PHE A 78 -1.84 11.56 4.92
N LEU A 79 -1.32 11.67 3.69
CA LEU A 79 0.08 11.97 3.40
C LEU A 79 0.24 13.47 3.10
N PRO A 80 0.86 14.25 3.99
CA PRO A 80 1.21 15.65 3.71
C PRO A 80 2.09 15.78 2.46
N THR A 81 2.21 17.00 1.94
CA THR A 81 3.16 17.29 0.87
C THR A 81 4.59 16.97 1.34
N GLY A 82 5.37 16.31 0.49
CA GLY A 82 6.73 15.90 0.78
C GLY A 82 6.83 14.81 1.87
N ALA A 83 5.74 14.07 2.15
CA ALA A 83 5.74 13.07 3.20
C ALA A 83 6.76 11.96 2.95
N ARG A 84 7.53 11.61 3.99
CA ARG A 84 8.30 10.37 4.07
C ARG A 84 7.62 9.41 5.04
N PHE A 85 7.35 8.18 4.61
CA PHE A 85 6.65 7.18 5.39
C PHE A 85 7.29 5.80 5.25
N ALA A 86 7.02 4.90 6.19
CA ALA A 86 7.46 3.50 6.11
C ALA A 86 6.27 2.60 5.81
N ASP A 87 6.48 1.63 4.93
CA ASP A 87 5.51 0.58 4.59
C ASP A 87 6.04 -0.77 5.05
N VAL A 88 5.36 -1.39 6.01
CA VAL A 88 5.84 -2.62 6.66
C VAL A 88 5.11 -3.84 6.10
N GLY A 89 5.89 -4.79 5.58
CA GLY A 89 5.36 -5.96 4.89
C GLY A 89 4.74 -5.60 3.56
N THR A 90 5.40 -4.75 2.81
CA THR A 90 4.88 -4.11 1.60
C THR A 90 4.54 -5.09 0.45
N GLY A 91 5.12 -6.29 0.46
CA GLY A 91 4.81 -7.37 -0.48
C GLY A 91 5.00 -7.00 -1.95
N ALA A 92 3.91 -6.77 -2.65
CA ALA A 92 3.91 -6.28 -4.02
C ALA A 92 4.29 -4.78 -4.13
N GLY A 93 4.52 -4.08 -3.02
CA GLY A 93 4.66 -2.63 -3.00
C GLY A 93 3.34 -1.91 -2.72
N LEU A 94 2.36 -2.64 -2.17
CA LEU A 94 1.04 -2.10 -1.85
C LEU A 94 0.93 -1.75 -0.35
N PRO A 95 0.54 -0.52 -0.02
CA PRO A 95 -0.07 0.52 -0.85
C PRO A 95 0.90 1.53 -1.46
N SER A 96 2.20 1.40 -1.25
CA SER A 96 3.18 2.47 -1.49
C SER A 96 3.42 2.77 -2.96
N ILE A 97 3.68 1.78 -3.82
CA ILE A 97 4.00 2.02 -5.23
C ILE A 97 2.89 2.80 -5.96
N PRO A 98 1.58 2.45 -5.84
CA PRO A 98 0.53 3.28 -6.42
C PRO A 98 0.54 4.73 -5.95
N CYS A 99 0.83 4.97 -4.65
CA CYS A 99 0.91 6.32 -4.11
C CYS A 99 2.10 7.11 -4.67
N LEU A 100 3.26 6.47 -4.85
CA LEU A 100 4.45 7.08 -5.44
C LEU A 100 4.25 7.39 -6.93
N ILE A 101 3.56 6.52 -7.67
CA ILE A 101 3.18 6.77 -9.07
C ILE A 101 2.28 8.01 -9.17
N ALA A 102 1.31 8.15 -8.26
CA ALA A 102 0.34 9.24 -8.29
C ALA A 102 0.90 10.56 -7.75
N ARG A 103 1.98 10.55 -6.94
CA ARG A 103 2.55 11.74 -6.30
C ARG A 103 4.07 11.68 -6.23
N SER A 104 4.73 12.48 -7.03
CA SER A 104 6.21 12.54 -7.15
C SER A 104 6.92 13.17 -5.96
N ASP A 105 6.19 13.87 -5.09
CA ASP A 105 6.73 14.49 -3.87
C ASP A 105 6.85 13.54 -2.68
N LEU A 106 6.34 12.31 -2.80
CA LEU A 106 6.35 11.33 -1.72
C LEU A 106 7.63 10.50 -1.71
N HIS A 107 8.03 10.09 -0.50
CA HIS A 107 9.15 9.16 -0.30
C HIS A 107 8.74 8.01 0.62
N ALA A 108 9.06 6.77 0.24
CA ALA A 108 8.71 5.60 1.01
C ALA A 108 9.94 4.78 1.42
N VAL A 109 9.90 4.19 2.62
CA VAL A 109 10.81 3.12 3.03
C VAL A 109 10.02 1.81 3.01
N LEU A 110 10.29 0.98 2.02
CA LEU A 110 9.62 -0.30 1.79
C LEU A 110 10.32 -1.40 2.56
N ILE A 111 9.67 -1.96 3.57
CA ILE A 111 10.25 -2.99 4.43
C ILE A 111 9.62 -4.33 4.10
N GLU A 112 10.39 -5.24 3.55
CA GLU A 112 9.97 -6.58 3.14
C GLU A 112 11.01 -7.62 3.56
N SER A 113 10.59 -8.66 4.26
CA SER A 113 11.49 -9.68 4.78
C SER A 113 11.76 -10.85 3.84
N LYS A 114 10.94 -11.01 2.81
CA LYS A 114 11.08 -12.09 1.83
C LYS A 114 11.99 -11.61 0.69
N GLU A 115 13.21 -12.13 0.60
CA GLU A 115 14.22 -11.74 -0.38
C GLU A 115 13.69 -11.70 -1.83
N LYS A 116 12.91 -12.71 -2.24
CA LYS A 116 12.32 -12.76 -3.58
C LYS A 116 11.36 -11.58 -3.83
N LYS A 117 10.56 -11.19 -2.82
CA LYS A 117 9.66 -10.03 -2.93
C LYS A 117 10.44 -8.73 -2.90
N ALA A 118 11.50 -8.63 -2.10
CA ALA A 118 12.41 -7.48 -2.13
C ALA A 118 13.11 -7.35 -3.49
N GLY A 119 13.45 -8.45 -4.14
CA GLY A 119 13.92 -8.48 -5.53
C GLY A 119 12.90 -7.90 -6.50
N PHE A 120 11.65 -8.35 -6.43
CA PHE A 120 10.54 -7.78 -7.21
C PHE A 120 10.38 -6.26 -6.99
N LEU A 121 10.46 -5.80 -5.76
CA LEU A 121 10.35 -4.36 -5.47
C LEU A 121 11.45 -3.54 -6.16
N ARG A 122 12.69 -4.06 -6.24
CA ARG A 122 13.78 -3.39 -6.98
C ARG A 122 13.45 -3.26 -8.46
N THR A 123 12.93 -4.33 -9.06
CA THR A 123 12.45 -4.30 -10.46
C THR A 123 11.31 -3.30 -10.62
N ALA A 124 10.29 -3.37 -9.77
CA ALA A 124 9.13 -2.49 -9.85
C ALA A 124 9.49 -1.00 -9.68
N LEU A 125 10.42 -0.67 -8.78
CA LEU A 125 10.89 0.71 -8.63
C LEU A 125 11.67 1.20 -9.86
N ALA A 126 12.47 0.33 -10.48
CA ALA A 126 13.21 0.68 -11.68
C ALA A 126 12.28 0.89 -12.88
N ASP A 127 11.38 -0.05 -13.14
CA ASP A 127 10.49 -0.04 -14.31
C ASP A 127 9.45 1.09 -14.21
N CYS A 128 8.94 1.36 -12.99
CA CYS A 128 8.03 2.49 -12.75
C CYS A 128 8.76 3.85 -12.57
N GLN A 129 10.08 3.90 -12.68
CA GLN A 129 10.90 5.12 -12.51
C GLN A 129 10.72 5.78 -11.14
N LEU A 130 10.74 4.98 -10.06
CA LEU A 130 10.51 5.40 -8.67
C LEU A 130 11.74 5.25 -7.77
N VAL A 131 12.92 4.97 -8.34
CA VAL A 131 14.15 4.67 -7.59
C VAL A 131 14.52 5.81 -6.61
N ASP A 132 14.32 7.06 -7.02
CA ASP A 132 14.63 8.23 -6.19
C ASP A 132 13.58 8.50 -5.11
N GLN A 133 12.40 7.86 -5.19
CA GLN A 133 11.28 8.04 -4.26
C GLN A 133 11.19 6.94 -3.22
N ALA A 134 11.97 5.85 -3.34
CA ALA A 134 11.82 4.73 -2.42
C ALA A 134 13.16 4.07 -2.05
N GLU A 135 13.26 3.69 -0.77
CA GLU A 135 14.34 2.88 -0.20
C GLU A 135 13.77 1.50 0.15
N ILE A 136 14.49 0.42 -0.19
CA ILE A 136 14.10 -0.94 0.17
C ILE A 136 14.95 -1.45 1.33
N VAL A 137 14.28 -1.97 2.36
CA VAL A 137 14.89 -2.65 3.50
C VAL A 137 14.45 -4.13 3.46
N ASP A 138 15.32 -5.02 2.98
CA ASP A 138 15.07 -6.45 2.82
C ASP A 138 15.33 -7.23 4.12
N ARG A 139 14.66 -6.83 5.20
CA ARG A 139 14.74 -7.43 6.54
C ARG A 139 13.39 -7.42 7.24
N GLN A 140 13.29 -8.19 8.32
CA GLN A 140 12.17 -8.08 9.24
C GLN A 140 12.18 -6.70 9.90
N PHE A 141 11.01 -6.04 9.96
CA PHE A 141 10.89 -4.72 10.58
C PHE A 141 11.38 -4.71 12.04
N SER A 142 11.21 -5.82 12.75
CA SER A 142 11.64 -5.96 14.15
C SER A 142 13.16 -6.04 14.34
N GLU A 143 13.91 -6.29 13.28
CA GLU A 143 15.37 -6.41 13.28
C GLU A 143 16.07 -5.12 12.86
N VAL A 144 15.32 -4.16 12.39
CA VAL A 144 15.86 -2.88 11.91
C VAL A 144 15.37 -1.73 12.77
N LYS A 145 16.25 -0.74 12.93
CA LYS A 145 15.85 0.52 13.56
C LYS A 145 14.80 1.19 12.67
N ARG A 146 13.72 1.69 13.29
CA ARG A 146 12.72 2.45 12.57
C ARG A 146 13.37 3.64 11.84
N PRO A 147 13.12 3.82 10.54
CA PRO A 147 13.59 4.99 9.80
C PRO A 147 13.02 6.28 10.41
N ASN A 148 13.62 7.40 10.06
CA ASN A 148 13.12 8.71 10.52
C ASN A 148 11.88 9.10 9.70
N VAL A 149 10.71 8.62 10.16
CA VAL A 149 9.40 8.85 9.57
C VAL A 149 8.38 9.18 10.65
N SER A 150 7.35 9.92 10.29
CA SER A 150 6.21 10.22 11.18
C SER A 150 4.96 9.37 10.88
N LEU A 151 4.99 8.62 9.79
CA LEU A 151 3.88 7.82 9.29
C LEU A 151 4.35 6.39 9.02
N VAL A 152 3.55 5.41 9.44
CA VAL A 152 3.79 3.99 9.17
C VAL A 152 2.52 3.40 8.57
N THR A 153 2.62 2.81 7.39
CA THR A 153 1.54 2.05 6.78
C THR A 153 1.83 0.55 6.83
N CYS A 154 0.78 -0.23 6.81
CA CYS A 154 0.84 -1.68 6.68
C CYS A 154 -0.46 -2.19 6.07
N ARG A 155 -0.32 -3.11 5.11
CA ARG A 155 -1.45 -3.81 4.49
C ARG A 155 -1.16 -5.31 4.46
N ALA A 156 -2.06 -6.11 5.05
CA ALA A 156 -2.00 -7.58 5.01
C ALA A 156 -0.66 -8.20 5.50
N LEU A 157 -0.15 -7.74 6.64
CA LEU A 157 1.02 -8.34 7.28
C LEU A 157 0.74 -9.81 7.65
N ASP A 158 1.62 -10.73 7.25
CA ASP A 158 1.55 -12.14 7.62
C ASP A 158 1.44 -12.28 9.15
N LYS A 159 0.54 -13.16 9.63
CA LYS A 159 0.29 -13.37 11.06
C LYS A 159 0.04 -12.05 11.81
N PHE A 160 -0.84 -11.23 11.26
CA PHE A 160 -1.05 -9.85 11.72
C PHE A 160 -1.27 -9.77 13.23
N THR A 161 -2.10 -10.64 13.80
CA THR A 161 -2.42 -10.67 15.23
C THR A 161 -1.18 -10.85 16.10
N ASP A 162 -0.25 -11.72 15.68
CA ASP A 162 0.98 -12.02 16.44
C ASP A 162 2.01 -10.88 16.31
N ASN A 163 2.05 -10.23 15.16
CA ASN A 163 3.01 -9.19 14.84
C ASN A 163 2.54 -7.79 15.27
N LEU A 164 1.24 -7.57 15.46
CA LEU A 164 0.69 -6.25 15.78
C LEU A 164 1.34 -5.60 17.02
N PRO A 165 1.48 -6.28 18.18
CA PRO A 165 2.10 -5.66 19.35
C PRO A 165 3.53 -5.19 19.09
N ARG A 166 4.30 -5.99 18.32
CA ARG A 166 5.68 -5.67 17.93
C ARG A 166 5.71 -4.46 16.99
N LEU A 167 4.80 -4.43 16.00
CA LEU A 167 4.68 -3.33 15.04
C LEU A 167 4.29 -2.03 15.74
N LEU A 168 3.33 -2.06 16.66
CA LEU A 168 2.94 -0.91 17.46
C LEU A 168 4.09 -0.37 18.31
N LYS A 169 4.88 -1.26 18.94
CA LYS A 169 6.06 -0.88 19.71
C LYS A 169 7.14 -0.27 18.80
N TRP A 170 7.43 -0.90 17.67
CA TRP A 170 8.41 -0.44 16.69
C TRP A 170 8.03 0.92 16.08
N SER A 171 6.77 1.14 15.78
CA SER A 171 6.26 2.40 15.21
C SER A 171 6.36 3.59 16.19
N GLY A 172 6.40 3.35 17.50
CA GLY A 172 6.56 4.39 18.52
C GLY A 172 5.45 5.44 18.46
N ALA A 173 5.84 6.71 18.28
CA ALA A 173 4.92 7.85 18.22
C ALA A 173 4.38 8.15 16.80
N CYS A 174 4.67 7.32 15.81
CA CYS A 174 4.17 7.52 14.46
C CYS A 174 2.65 7.45 14.39
N THR A 175 2.06 8.19 13.46
CA THR A 175 0.70 7.95 13.02
C THR A 175 0.67 6.66 12.21
N LEU A 176 -0.24 5.76 12.56
CA LEU A 176 -0.41 4.48 11.87
C LEU A 176 -1.53 4.60 10.85
N LEU A 177 -1.31 4.10 9.65
CA LEU A 177 -2.25 4.07 8.54
C LEU A 177 -2.40 2.61 8.07
N PHE A 178 -3.23 1.85 8.76
CA PHE A 178 -3.34 0.40 8.57
C PHE A 178 -4.61 0.00 7.83
N PHE A 179 -4.43 -0.90 6.87
CA PHE A 179 -5.53 -1.47 6.10
C PHE A 179 -5.98 -2.79 6.71
N GLY A 180 -7.28 -2.96 6.89
CA GLY A 180 -7.82 -4.22 7.43
C GLY A 180 -9.30 -4.20 7.73
N GLY A 181 -9.77 -5.28 8.33
CA GLY A 181 -11.16 -5.44 8.76
C GLY A 181 -11.42 -4.95 10.20
N PRO A 182 -12.68 -5.04 10.68
CA PRO A 182 -13.09 -4.56 12.01
C PRO A 182 -12.27 -5.16 13.17
N MET A 183 -11.87 -6.42 13.06
CA MET A 183 -11.06 -7.08 14.10
C MET A 183 -9.73 -6.37 14.34
N LEU A 184 -9.10 -5.84 13.29
CA LEU A 184 -7.87 -5.07 13.41
C LEU A 184 -8.09 -3.79 14.23
N ARG A 185 -9.18 -3.06 13.98
CA ARG A 185 -9.55 -1.87 14.75
C ARG A 185 -9.63 -2.16 16.24
N ASP A 186 -10.31 -3.23 16.57
CA ASP A 186 -10.57 -3.58 17.96
C ASP A 186 -9.28 -4.02 18.67
N GLU A 187 -8.40 -4.71 17.94
CA GLU A 187 -7.09 -5.10 18.46
C GLU A 187 -6.19 -3.86 18.69
N ILE A 188 -6.12 -2.92 17.75
CA ILE A 188 -5.36 -1.67 17.92
C ILE A 188 -5.87 -0.89 19.14
N LYS A 189 -7.19 -0.82 19.36
CA LYS A 189 -7.79 -0.13 20.51
C LYS A 189 -7.38 -0.75 21.85
N LYS A 190 -7.27 -2.10 21.95
CA LYS A 190 -6.80 -2.80 23.16
C LYS A 190 -5.40 -2.37 23.57
N HIS A 191 -4.56 -1.98 22.60
CA HIS A 191 -3.20 -1.49 22.85
C HIS A 191 -3.14 0.02 23.20
N GLY A 192 -4.28 0.67 23.48
CA GLY A 192 -4.32 2.05 23.96
C GLY A 192 -4.23 3.11 22.86
N TYR A 193 -4.51 2.76 21.62
CA TYR A 193 -4.57 3.72 20.52
C TYR A 193 -5.99 4.27 20.33
N ARG A 194 -6.08 5.53 19.92
CA ARG A 194 -7.27 6.10 19.31
C ARG A 194 -7.28 5.71 17.85
N VAL A 195 -8.42 5.24 17.34
CA VAL A 195 -8.58 4.74 15.98
C VAL A 195 -9.72 5.47 15.31
N GLU A 196 -9.41 6.15 14.23
CA GLU A 196 -10.34 6.68 13.25
C GLU A 196 -10.46 5.66 12.12
N ALA A 197 -11.67 5.24 11.79
CA ALA A 197 -11.93 4.23 10.77
C ALA A 197 -12.60 4.88 9.56
N ARG A 198 -12.06 4.62 8.39
CA ARG A 198 -12.66 5.00 7.10
C ARG A 198 -12.99 3.74 6.33
N LEU A 199 -14.27 3.50 6.07
CA LEU A 199 -14.72 2.41 5.22
C LEU A 199 -14.23 2.66 3.79
N MET A 200 -13.69 1.64 3.14
CA MET A 200 -13.30 1.72 1.74
C MET A 200 -14.54 1.81 0.86
N PRO A 201 -14.57 2.68 -0.14
CA PRO A 201 -15.60 2.65 -1.16
C PRO A 201 -15.73 1.24 -1.77
N LEU A 202 -16.91 0.88 -2.19
CA LEU A 202 -17.21 -0.44 -2.78
C LEU A 202 -16.88 -1.63 -1.86
N SER A 203 -16.86 -1.42 -0.54
CA SER A 203 -16.60 -2.47 0.43
C SER A 203 -17.48 -2.32 1.67
N GLU A 204 -17.84 -3.46 2.27
CA GLU A 204 -18.59 -3.50 3.53
C GLU A 204 -17.69 -3.77 4.74
N GLN A 205 -16.47 -4.28 4.52
CA GLN A 205 -15.63 -4.79 5.60
C GLN A 205 -14.16 -4.36 5.54
N ARG A 206 -13.74 -3.62 4.52
CA ARG A 206 -12.36 -3.13 4.41
C ARG A 206 -12.28 -1.67 4.80
N TYR A 207 -11.29 -1.36 5.63
CA TYR A 207 -11.09 -0.04 6.21
C TYR A 207 -9.64 0.40 6.08
N LEU A 208 -9.44 1.71 6.03
CA LEU A 208 -8.20 2.36 6.43
C LEU A 208 -8.38 2.92 7.83
N PHE A 209 -7.51 2.50 8.73
CA PHE A 209 -7.47 2.95 10.13
C PHE A 209 -6.34 3.96 10.30
N ARG A 210 -6.69 5.18 10.68
CA ARG A 210 -5.73 6.16 11.18
C ARG A 210 -5.68 6.06 12.70
N SER A 211 -4.50 5.74 13.23
CA SER A 211 -4.37 5.48 14.67
C SER A 211 -3.21 6.24 15.28
N ARG A 212 -3.41 6.76 16.49
CA ARG A 212 -2.40 7.46 17.29
C ARG A 212 -2.46 7.01 18.73
N LYS A 213 -1.32 6.97 19.41
CA LYS A 213 -1.24 6.61 20.82
C LYS A 213 -1.87 7.71 21.70
N LYS A 214 -2.74 7.35 22.66
CA LYS A 214 -3.49 8.31 23.48
C LYS A 214 -2.61 9.28 24.30
N ALA A 215 -1.37 8.93 24.61
CA ALA A 215 -0.44 9.76 25.38
C ALA A 215 0.16 10.95 24.60
N ASP A 216 0.12 10.93 23.28
CA ASP A 216 0.77 11.95 22.44
C ASP A 216 -0.10 13.18 22.17
N GLU A 217 -1.40 13.16 22.52
CA GLU A 217 -2.30 14.31 22.33
C GLU A 217 -1.98 15.49 23.25
N LYS A 218 -1.30 15.28 24.39
CA LYS A 218 -0.93 16.36 25.32
C LYS A 218 0.25 17.22 24.86
N ARG A 219 1.03 16.79 23.86
CA ARG A 219 2.19 17.52 23.34
C ARG A 219 1.93 18.39 22.11
N SER A 220 0.74 18.29 21.50
CA SER A 220 0.37 19.05 20.28
C SER A 220 -0.45 20.32 20.59
N GLN A 221 -0.72 20.62 21.86
CA GLN A 221 -1.50 21.79 22.27
C GLN A 221 -0.69 22.81 23.09
N THR A 222 0.62 22.68 23.08
CA THR A 222 1.58 23.67 23.61
C THR A 222 2.49 24.11 22.46
#